data_d24ff723348fc5ed66c0fe554ba75300
#
_entry.id   d24ff723348fc5ed66c0fe554ba75300
#
_cell.length_a   1.000
_cell.length_b   1.000
_cell.length_c   1.000
_cell.angle_alpha   90.00
_cell.angle_beta   90.00
_cell.angle_gamma   90.00
#
_symmetry.space_group_name_H-M   'P 1'
#
loop_
_entity.id
_entity.type
_entity.pdbx_description
1 polymer ?
#
loop_
_entity_poly.entity_id
_entity_poly.type
_entity_poly.pdbx_seq_one_letter_code
_entity_poly.pdbx_strand_id
1 'polypeptide(L)'
;LIGIERAILSTLITYPEVDKINEAISLIEANDFYFEQHGLIFNTIIDQYNNDRPIDEITVYLRNQAKIQENYYLDVIAANPLASLTDYLKQLKFYSLERQITVVAAKVKEGDFKKINDLQVLQDKMESLGEIRDLKPFTDKFEAYIGSLDLDVERIKNKKVEYLYDNFLVKNDIIMIVARPGTGKSLVSVALCNMLLSEDKVKRVFYLDGDNSELTIKTRNIHHLKEKFGNRLNYLVELS
;
A
#
# COMPACT_ATOMS: atom_id res chain seq x y z
N LEU A 1 -0.85 10.47 -3.69
CA LEU A 1 0.55 10.64 -4.10
C LEU A 1 0.69 11.04 -5.57
N ILE A 2 0.11 10.28 -6.54
CA ILE A 2 0.25 10.58 -7.98
C ILE A 2 -0.16 12.02 -8.34
N GLY A 3 -1.22 12.55 -7.76
CA GLY A 3 -1.68 13.92 -8.01
C GLY A 3 -0.67 14.97 -7.54
N ILE A 4 0.02 14.74 -6.43
CA ILE A 4 1.07 15.62 -5.91
C ILE A 4 2.26 15.64 -6.86
N GLU A 5 2.73 14.47 -7.29
CA GLU A 5 3.85 14.34 -8.21
C GLU A 5 3.58 15.03 -9.54
N ARG A 6 2.40 14.80 -10.12
CA ARG A 6 1.97 15.46 -11.36
C ARG A 6 1.87 16.97 -11.20
N ALA A 7 1.31 17.47 -10.11
CA ALA A 7 1.18 18.89 -9.86
C ALA A 7 2.54 19.59 -9.67
N ILE A 8 3.50 18.97 -9.01
CA ILE A 8 4.88 19.46 -8.89
C ILE A 8 5.51 19.57 -10.30
N LEU A 9 5.47 18.51 -11.09
CA LEU A 9 6.05 18.49 -12.43
C LEU A 9 5.37 19.49 -13.37
N SER A 10 4.04 19.56 -13.37
CA SER A 10 3.28 20.55 -14.13
C SER A 10 3.68 21.97 -13.76
N THR A 11 3.87 22.24 -12.45
CA THR A 11 4.31 23.56 -11.98
C THR A 11 5.68 23.93 -12.51
N LEU A 12 6.65 23.04 -12.44
CA LEU A 12 8.02 23.27 -12.91
C LEU A 12 8.12 23.42 -14.44
N ILE A 13 7.23 22.76 -15.18
CA ILE A 13 7.18 22.85 -16.65
C ILE A 13 6.47 24.14 -17.10
N THR A 14 5.33 24.47 -16.47
CA THR A 14 4.50 25.61 -16.86
C THR A 14 5.10 26.94 -16.38
N TYR A 15 5.74 26.94 -15.21
CA TYR A 15 6.35 28.11 -14.58
C TYR A 15 7.80 27.82 -14.21
N PRO A 16 8.72 27.72 -15.19
CA PRO A 16 10.12 27.33 -14.97
C PRO A 16 10.95 28.48 -14.38
N GLU A 17 10.46 29.06 -13.28
CA GLU A 17 11.14 30.12 -12.56
C GLU A 17 12.38 29.56 -11.84
N VAL A 18 13.49 30.31 -11.92
CA VAL A 18 14.79 29.92 -11.32
C VAL A 18 14.64 29.57 -9.84
N ASP A 19 13.88 30.37 -9.10
CA ASP A 19 13.68 30.16 -7.67
C ASP A 19 12.93 28.85 -7.38
N LYS A 20 11.89 28.55 -8.14
CA LYS A 20 11.11 27.31 -8.01
C LYS A 20 11.94 26.07 -8.34
N ILE A 21 12.76 26.14 -9.39
CA ILE A 21 13.62 25.03 -9.80
C ILE A 21 14.70 24.80 -8.74
N ASN A 22 15.36 25.86 -8.26
CA ASN A 22 16.37 25.76 -7.21
C ASN A 22 15.78 25.23 -5.91
N GLU A 23 14.58 25.65 -5.54
CA GLU A 23 13.86 25.11 -4.39
C GLU A 23 13.60 23.60 -4.56
N ALA A 24 13.10 23.18 -5.72
CA ALA A 24 12.88 21.76 -6.00
C ALA A 24 14.16 20.93 -5.90
N ILE A 25 15.26 21.38 -6.54
CA ILE A 25 16.57 20.71 -6.52
C ILE A 25 17.12 20.60 -5.09
N SER A 26 16.86 21.61 -4.24
CA SER A 26 17.34 21.61 -2.86
C SER A 26 16.62 20.62 -1.95
N LEU A 27 15.38 20.27 -2.26
CA LEU A 27 14.51 19.47 -1.40
C LEU A 27 14.30 18.04 -1.88
N ILE A 28 14.24 17.82 -3.19
CA ILE A 28 13.89 16.51 -3.76
C ILE A 28 14.88 16.06 -4.86
N GLU A 29 14.90 14.77 -5.05
CA GLU A 29 15.64 14.08 -6.11
C GLU A 29 14.69 13.22 -6.95
N ALA A 30 15.13 12.76 -8.14
CA ALA A 30 14.32 11.91 -9.02
C ALA A 30 13.85 10.61 -8.34
N ASN A 31 14.65 10.07 -7.42
CA ASN A 31 14.30 8.87 -6.65
C ASN A 31 13.25 9.11 -5.56
N ASP A 32 12.91 10.35 -5.28
CA ASP A 32 11.83 10.69 -4.35
C ASP A 32 10.44 10.46 -4.96
N PHE A 33 10.34 10.46 -6.29
CA PHE A 33 9.09 10.12 -6.97
C PHE A 33 8.76 8.63 -6.83
N TYR A 34 7.50 8.32 -6.63
CA TYR A 34 7.02 6.94 -6.56
C TYR A 34 6.98 6.32 -7.97
N PHE A 35 6.59 7.12 -8.97
CA PHE A 35 6.54 6.67 -10.35
C PHE A 35 7.85 7.00 -11.06
N GLU A 36 8.50 5.97 -11.61
CA GLU A 36 9.78 6.11 -12.31
C GLU A 36 9.70 7.15 -13.46
N GLN A 37 8.58 7.17 -14.19
CA GLN A 37 8.35 8.13 -15.27
C GLN A 37 8.37 9.58 -14.77
N HIS A 38 7.84 9.86 -13.58
CA HIS A 38 7.88 11.19 -12.97
C HIS A 38 9.32 11.59 -12.62
N GLY A 39 10.11 10.66 -12.07
CA GLY A 39 11.54 10.87 -11.82
C GLY A 39 12.34 11.15 -13.09
N LEU A 40 12.01 10.49 -14.22
CA LEU A 40 12.63 10.77 -15.52
C LEU A 40 12.30 12.17 -16.02
N ILE A 41 11.05 12.61 -15.91
CA ILE A 41 10.63 13.97 -16.27
C ILE A 41 11.39 14.99 -15.42
N PHE A 42 11.45 14.78 -14.10
CA PHE A 42 12.17 15.66 -13.18
C PHE A 42 13.66 15.77 -13.55
N ASN A 43 14.33 14.65 -13.79
CA ASN A 43 15.73 14.65 -14.26
C ASN A 43 15.91 15.42 -15.56
N THR A 44 14.96 15.35 -16.48
CA THR A 44 15.00 16.11 -17.74
C THR A 44 14.89 17.61 -17.49
N ILE A 45 14.00 18.02 -16.59
CA ILE A 45 13.85 19.43 -16.18
C ILE A 45 15.19 19.94 -15.61
N ILE A 46 15.81 19.18 -14.69
CA ILE A 46 17.12 19.54 -14.10
C ILE A 46 18.23 19.60 -15.14
N ASP A 47 18.31 18.61 -16.07
CA ASP A 47 19.30 18.61 -17.15
C ASP A 47 19.16 19.84 -18.05
N GLN A 48 17.91 20.21 -18.42
CA GLN A 48 17.63 21.39 -19.21
C GLN A 48 18.04 22.65 -18.46
N TYR A 49 17.68 22.78 -17.18
CA TYR A 49 18.05 23.90 -16.33
C TYR A 49 19.57 24.08 -16.22
N ASN A 50 20.31 23.00 -15.91
CA ASN A 50 21.76 23.05 -15.75
C ASN A 50 22.52 23.35 -17.04
N ASN A 51 21.89 23.14 -18.19
CA ASN A 51 22.48 23.39 -19.51
C ASN A 51 21.91 24.63 -20.21
N ASP A 52 21.22 25.53 -19.47
CA ASP A 52 20.59 26.75 -19.98
C ASP A 52 19.68 26.49 -21.21
N ARG A 53 18.93 25.37 -21.19
CA ARG A 53 18.03 24.99 -22.26
C ARG A 53 16.60 25.33 -21.89
N PRO A 54 15.73 25.59 -22.88
CA PRO A 54 14.32 25.88 -22.63
C PRO A 54 13.64 24.73 -21.87
N ILE A 55 12.83 25.09 -20.85
CA ILE A 55 11.98 24.19 -20.12
C ILE A 55 10.54 24.53 -20.50
N ASP A 56 9.94 23.71 -21.33
CA ASP A 56 8.55 23.83 -21.76
C ASP A 56 7.98 22.42 -22.06
N GLU A 57 6.68 22.36 -22.24
CA GLU A 57 5.95 21.11 -22.43
C GLU A 57 6.51 20.28 -23.59
N ILE A 58 6.87 20.92 -24.70
CA ILE A 58 7.33 20.24 -25.92
C ILE A 58 8.76 19.74 -25.75
N THR A 59 9.67 20.58 -25.25
CA THR A 59 11.09 20.24 -25.13
C THR A 59 11.32 19.16 -24.09
N VAL A 60 10.57 19.15 -22.98
CA VAL A 60 10.63 18.10 -21.96
C VAL A 60 10.06 16.79 -22.52
N TYR A 61 8.94 16.82 -23.27
CA TYR A 61 8.37 15.64 -23.90
C TYR A 61 9.32 15.00 -24.90
N LEU A 62 9.86 15.77 -25.84
CA LEU A 62 10.74 15.26 -26.91
C LEU A 62 11.96 14.50 -26.34
N ARG A 63 12.45 14.88 -25.17
CA ARG A 63 13.56 14.19 -24.51
C ARG A 63 13.16 12.89 -23.83
N ASN A 64 11.88 12.77 -23.47
CA ASN A 64 11.36 11.60 -22.77
C ASN A 64 10.52 10.66 -23.68
N GLN A 65 10.22 11.03 -24.92
CA GLN A 65 9.31 10.30 -25.82
C GLN A 65 9.68 8.83 -26.04
N ALA A 66 10.96 8.46 -25.93
CA ALA A 66 11.39 7.08 -26.04
C ALA A 66 11.05 6.20 -24.83
N LYS A 67 10.74 6.81 -23.69
CA LYS A 67 10.51 6.13 -22.40
C LYS A 67 9.14 6.40 -21.80
N ILE A 68 8.46 7.47 -22.22
CA ILE A 68 7.20 7.91 -21.68
C ILE A 68 6.16 8.04 -22.81
N GLN A 69 5.02 7.37 -22.62
CA GLN A 69 3.91 7.48 -23.57
C GLN A 69 3.30 8.88 -23.53
N GLU A 70 2.89 9.38 -24.69
CA GLU A 70 2.32 10.71 -24.85
C GLU A 70 1.12 10.96 -23.92
N ASN A 71 0.17 10.05 -23.90
CA ASN A 71 -1.01 10.17 -23.03
C ASN A 71 -0.65 10.30 -21.56
N TYR A 72 0.36 9.54 -21.09
CA TYR A 72 0.84 9.64 -19.71
C TYR A 72 1.46 11.01 -19.42
N TYR A 73 2.23 11.54 -20.38
CA TYR A 73 2.83 12.86 -20.27
C TYR A 73 1.77 13.98 -20.29
N LEU A 74 0.77 13.86 -21.13
CA LEU A 74 -0.37 14.79 -21.17
C LEU A 74 -1.11 14.85 -19.83
N ASP A 75 -1.27 13.71 -19.17
CA ASP A 75 -1.85 13.64 -17.81
C ASP A 75 -1.00 14.41 -16.76
N VAL A 76 0.33 14.44 -16.93
CA VAL A 76 1.21 15.22 -16.05
C VAL A 76 1.01 16.73 -16.27
N ILE A 77 0.98 17.15 -17.53
CA ILE A 77 0.80 18.58 -17.86
C ILE A 77 -0.60 19.07 -17.50
N ALA A 78 -1.62 18.23 -17.69
CA ALA A 78 -3.01 18.56 -17.36
C ALA A 78 -3.26 18.72 -15.85
N ALA A 79 -2.29 18.38 -15.00
CA ALA A 79 -2.41 18.63 -13.56
C ALA A 79 -2.35 20.14 -13.30
N ASN A 80 -3.19 20.60 -12.36
CA ASN A 80 -3.21 22.03 -12.00
C ASN A 80 -1.88 22.44 -11.36
N PRO A 81 -1.20 23.48 -11.88
CA PRO A 81 -0.01 24.01 -11.25
C PRO A 81 -0.29 24.53 -9.83
N LEU A 82 0.70 24.43 -8.97
CA LEU A 82 0.59 24.80 -7.57
C LEU A 82 0.90 26.27 -7.32
N ALA A 83 0.09 26.91 -6.49
CA ALA A 83 0.36 28.29 -6.05
C ALA A 83 1.54 28.34 -5.05
N SER A 84 1.68 27.33 -4.20
CA SER A 84 2.81 27.15 -3.28
C SER A 84 3.46 25.78 -3.57
N LEU A 85 4.72 25.79 -3.96
CA LEU A 85 5.45 24.56 -4.31
C LEU A 85 6.08 23.92 -3.08
N THR A 86 6.58 24.72 -2.14
CA THR A 86 7.36 24.30 -0.96
C THR A 86 6.70 23.18 -0.16
N ASP A 87 5.43 23.35 0.18
CA ASP A 87 4.71 22.37 1.02
C ASP A 87 4.56 21.03 0.32
N TYR A 88 4.33 21.05 -1.00
CA TYR A 88 4.18 19.81 -1.79
C TYR A 88 5.52 19.11 -2.02
N LEU A 89 6.62 19.85 -2.18
CA LEU A 89 7.98 19.29 -2.24
C LEU A 89 8.33 18.60 -0.92
N LYS A 90 8.07 19.27 0.21
CA LYS A 90 8.26 18.66 1.54
C LYS A 90 7.41 17.40 1.73
N GLN A 91 6.16 17.45 1.28
CA GLN A 91 5.25 16.32 1.35
C GLN A 91 5.72 15.15 0.48
N LEU A 92 6.21 15.41 -0.74
CA LEU A 92 6.81 14.38 -1.59
C LEU A 92 8.05 13.77 -0.94
N LYS A 93 8.96 14.59 -0.41
CA LYS A 93 10.16 14.13 0.30
C LYS A 93 9.80 13.27 1.50
N PHE A 94 8.80 13.67 2.27
CA PHE A 94 8.31 12.89 3.40
C PHE A 94 7.84 11.49 2.98
N TYR A 95 6.98 11.39 1.96
CA TYR A 95 6.54 10.09 1.46
C TYR A 95 7.69 9.23 0.92
N SER A 96 8.73 9.86 0.36
CA SER A 96 9.93 9.15 -0.07
C SER A 96 10.70 8.58 1.11
N LEU A 97 10.93 9.39 2.14
CA LEU A 97 11.62 8.96 3.37
C LEU A 97 10.84 7.84 4.07
N GLU A 98 9.53 7.94 4.14
CA GLU A 98 8.65 6.89 4.68
C GLU A 98 8.84 5.55 3.96
N ARG A 99 8.87 5.55 2.64
CA ARG A 99 9.16 4.34 1.85
C ARG A 99 10.55 3.78 2.14
N GLN A 100 11.57 4.65 2.23
CA GLN A 100 12.94 4.24 2.54
C GLN A 100 13.04 3.63 3.94
N ILE A 101 12.43 4.25 4.94
CA ILE A 101 12.36 3.73 6.31
C ILE A 101 11.71 2.34 6.32
N THR A 102 10.60 2.18 5.63
CA THR A 102 9.88 0.89 5.55
C THR A 102 10.77 -0.21 4.95
N VAL A 103 11.50 0.09 3.88
CA VAL A 103 12.43 -0.87 3.24
C VAL A 103 13.60 -1.21 4.15
N VAL A 104 14.18 -0.21 4.81
CA VAL A 104 15.33 -0.43 5.70
C VAL A 104 14.90 -1.19 6.97
N ALA A 105 13.75 -0.85 7.54
CA ALA A 105 13.20 -1.56 8.69
C ALA A 105 12.91 -3.05 8.38
N ALA A 106 12.42 -3.36 7.17
CA ALA A 106 12.24 -4.74 6.73
C ALA A 106 13.57 -5.52 6.71
N LYS A 107 14.66 -4.92 6.20
CA LYS A 107 15.99 -5.53 6.18
C LYS A 107 16.55 -5.76 7.58
N VAL A 108 16.35 -4.82 8.50
CA VAL A 108 16.75 -4.98 9.91
C VAL A 108 15.98 -6.16 10.54
N LYS A 109 14.69 -6.27 10.26
CA LYS A 109 13.86 -7.39 10.73
C LYS A 109 14.33 -8.75 10.18
N GLU A 110 14.87 -8.78 8.97
CA GLU A 110 15.48 -9.97 8.35
C GLU A 110 16.87 -10.31 8.91
N GLY A 111 17.40 -9.49 9.82
CA GLY A 111 18.68 -9.72 10.52
C GLY A 111 19.86 -8.88 10.05
N ASP A 112 19.65 -7.96 9.10
CA ASP A 112 20.72 -7.01 8.68
C ASP A 112 20.80 -5.81 9.65
N PHE A 113 21.33 -6.08 10.84
CA PHE A 113 21.48 -5.07 11.92
C PHE A 113 22.44 -3.92 11.55
N LYS A 114 23.25 -4.06 10.50
CA LYS A 114 24.11 -2.95 10.02
C LYS A 114 23.26 -1.78 9.51
N LYS A 115 22.02 -2.04 9.14
CA LYS A 115 21.08 -1.03 8.64
C LYS A 115 20.41 -0.17 9.72
N ILE A 116 20.67 -0.42 11.00
CA ILE A 116 20.12 0.40 12.10
C ILE A 116 20.59 1.85 11.99
N ASN A 117 21.86 2.08 11.65
CA ASN A 117 22.38 3.44 11.46
C ASN A 117 21.69 4.17 10.30
N ASP A 118 21.32 3.44 9.24
CA ASP A 118 20.60 4.03 8.11
C ASP A 118 19.19 4.51 8.55
N LEU A 119 18.53 3.80 9.46
CA LEU A 119 17.23 4.25 10.03
C LEU A 119 17.39 5.56 10.79
N GLN A 120 18.42 5.70 11.61
CA GLN A 120 18.66 6.94 12.35
C GLN A 120 18.88 8.12 11.39
N VAL A 121 19.70 7.94 10.36
CA VAL A 121 19.93 8.98 9.34
C VAL A 121 18.65 9.38 8.61
N LEU A 122 17.77 8.42 8.30
CA LEU A 122 16.49 8.70 7.65
C LEU A 122 15.53 9.43 8.59
N GLN A 123 15.53 9.09 9.88
CA GLN A 123 14.75 9.79 10.89
C GLN A 123 15.22 11.25 11.05
N ASP A 124 16.52 11.48 11.17
CA ASP A 124 17.10 12.82 11.27
C ASP A 124 16.73 13.68 10.04
N LYS A 125 16.76 13.09 8.83
CA LYS A 125 16.31 13.76 7.60
C LYS A 125 14.82 14.12 7.66
N MET A 126 13.98 13.24 8.17
CA MET A 126 12.53 13.46 8.30
C MET A 126 12.26 14.60 9.29
N GLU A 127 12.95 14.64 10.42
CA GLU A 127 12.84 15.71 11.40
C GLU A 127 13.32 17.07 10.84
N SER A 128 14.36 17.07 10.00
CA SER A 128 14.90 18.28 9.36
C SER A 128 13.95 18.93 8.35
N LEU A 129 12.94 18.22 7.84
CA LEU A 129 11.94 18.80 6.92
C LEU A 129 11.07 19.86 7.60
N GLY A 130 11.13 19.97 8.94
CA GLY A 130 10.38 20.93 9.75
C GLY A 130 8.89 20.58 9.86
N GLU A 131 8.15 21.36 10.64
CA GLU A 131 6.72 21.16 10.82
C GLU A 131 5.97 21.29 9.48
N ILE A 132 5.65 20.16 8.87
CA ILE A 132 4.58 20.09 7.89
C ILE A 132 3.31 20.04 8.75
N ARG A 133 2.49 21.07 8.70
CA ARG A 133 1.34 21.31 9.62
C ARG A 133 0.38 20.12 9.80
N ASP A 134 0.44 19.12 8.91
CA ASP A 134 -0.44 17.95 8.90
C ASP A 134 0.24 16.62 9.31
N LEU A 135 1.53 16.62 9.71
CA LEU A 135 2.28 15.38 9.96
C LEU A 135 2.26 14.87 11.40
N LYS A 136 1.90 15.72 12.38
CA LYS A 136 1.74 15.25 13.78
C LYS A 136 0.84 14.03 13.93
N PRO A 137 -0.32 13.95 13.23
CA PRO A 137 -1.15 12.75 13.33
C PRO A 137 -0.54 11.50 12.70
N PHE A 138 0.47 11.65 11.83
CA PHE A 138 1.09 10.52 11.14
C PHE A 138 2.27 9.94 11.93
N THR A 139 3.15 10.78 12.48
CA THR A 139 4.24 10.33 13.37
C THR A 139 3.68 9.57 14.56
N ASP A 140 2.63 10.09 15.21
CA ASP A 140 1.97 9.41 16.32
C ASP A 140 1.33 8.08 15.88
N LYS A 141 0.73 8.04 14.69
CA LYS A 141 0.18 6.80 14.12
C LYS A 141 1.27 5.81 13.71
N PHE A 142 2.39 6.30 13.20
CA PHE A 142 3.53 5.48 12.79
C PHE A 142 4.24 4.90 14.01
N GLU A 143 4.50 5.68 15.04
CA GLU A 143 5.06 5.19 16.31
C GLU A 143 4.11 4.20 16.99
N ALA A 144 2.81 4.49 16.99
CA ALA A 144 1.80 3.55 17.48
C ALA A 144 1.75 2.27 16.63
N TYR A 145 1.93 2.37 15.31
CA TYR A 145 2.00 1.22 14.41
C TYR A 145 3.27 0.40 14.65
N ILE A 146 4.45 1.03 14.72
CA ILE A 146 5.71 0.35 15.05
C ILE A 146 5.63 -0.27 16.44
N GLY A 147 5.13 0.46 17.44
CA GLY A 147 4.89 -0.09 18.79
C GLY A 147 3.90 -1.24 18.80
N SER A 148 2.92 -1.26 17.87
CA SER A 148 1.99 -2.39 17.72
C SER A 148 2.61 -3.61 17.05
N LEU A 149 3.69 -3.42 16.28
CA LEU A 149 4.46 -4.49 15.64
C LEU A 149 5.54 -5.06 16.57
N ASP A 150 5.87 -4.33 17.63
CA ASP A 150 6.83 -4.82 18.62
C ASP A 150 6.26 -6.04 19.35
N LEU A 151 7.11 -7.05 19.47
CA LEU A 151 6.73 -8.33 20.07
C LEU A 151 6.57 -8.15 21.59
N ASP A 152 5.35 -7.94 22.05
CA ASP A 152 5.05 -7.98 23.47
C ASP A 152 5.22 -9.41 24.01
N VAL A 153 6.42 -9.70 24.48
CA VAL A 153 6.83 -11.02 24.98
C VAL A 153 5.95 -11.46 26.15
N GLU A 154 5.58 -10.56 27.05
CA GLU A 154 4.71 -10.86 28.19
C GLU A 154 3.29 -11.19 27.74
N ARG A 155 2.77 -10.44 26.78
CA ARG A 155 1.46 -10.73 26.17
C ARG A 155 1.43 -12.08 25.48
N ILE A 156 2.53 -12.46 24.79
CA ILE A 156 2.61 -13.76 24.12
C ILE A 156 2.76 -14.90 25.11
N LYS A 157 3.62 -14.77 26.13
CA LYS A 157 3.76 -15.78 27.17
C LYS A 157 2.45 -16.08 27.90
N ASN A 158 1.64 -15.04 28.09
CA ASN A 158 0.36 -15.15 28.81
C ASN A 158 -0.84 -15.45 27.90
N LYS A 159 -0.65 -15.46 26.57
CA LYS A 159 -1.74 -15.71 25.63
C LYS A 159 -2.12 -17.19 25.65
N LYS A 160 -3.34 -17.45 26.12
CA LYS A 160 -3.92 -18.78 26.00
C LYS A 160 -4.41 -19.01 24.56
N VAL A 161 -4.12 -20.20 24.02
CA VAL A 161 -4.66 -20.62 22.73
C VAL A 161 -6.14 -20.89 22.91
N GLU A 162 -6.99 -20.11 22.26
CA GLU A 162 -8.43 -20.31 22.22
C GLU A 162 -8.78 -21.13 20.97
N TYR A 163 -9.45 -22.25 21.16
CA TYR A 163 -9.93 -23.08 20.08
C TYR A 163 -11.39 -22.80 19.77
N LEU A 164 -11.71 -22.66 18.50
CA LEU A 164 -13.09 -22.63 18.01
C LEU A 164 -13.68 -24.04 17.97
N TYR A 165 -12.82 -25.03 17.72
CA TYR A 165 -13.20 -26.44 17.69
C TYR A 165 -12.04 -27.35 18.13
N ASP A 166 -12.24 -28.09 19.15
CA ASP A 166 -11.52 -29.27 19.72
C ASP A 166 -10.06 -29.45 19.24
N ASN A 167 -9.18 -28.52 19.59
CA ASN A 167 -7.76 -28.47 19.22
C ASN A 167 -7.46 -28.43 17.70
N PHE A 168 -8.49 -28.17 16.88
CA PHE A 168 -8.35 -28.19 15.41
C PHE A 168 -8.43 -26.77 14.82
N LEU A 169 -9.40 -25.95 15.25
CA LEU A 169 -9.57 -24.59 14.76
C LEU A 169 -9.17 -23.60 15.82
N VAL A 170 -8.05 -22.90 15.61
CA VAL A 170 -7.59 -21.84 16.52
C VAL A 170 -8.29 -20.54 16.18
N LYS A 171 -8.76 -19.83 17.18
CA LYS A 171 -9.37 -18.51 17.04
C LYS A 171 -8.31 -17.49 16.61
N ASN A 172 -8.67 -16.64 15.64
CA ASN A 172 -7.78 -15.62 15.06
C ASN A 172 -6.54 -16.17 14.34
N ASP A 173 -6.63 -17.35 13.78
CA ASP A 173 -5.57 -17.98 13.01
C ASP A 173 -6.00 -18.25 11.57
N ILE A 174 -5.02 -18.50 10.68
CA ILE A 174 -5.23 -18.86 9.28
C ILE A 174 -4.97 -20.36 9.15
N ILE A 175 -6.00 -21.09 8.70
CA ILE A 175 -5.92 -22.53 8.53
C ILE A 175 -6.03 -22.88 7.05
N MET A 176 -5.08 -23.66 6.56
CA MET A 176 -5.07 -24.16 5.19
C MET A 176 -5.45 -25.63 5.15
N ILE A 177 -6.50 -25.98 4.40
CA ILE A 177 -6.89 -27.35 4.13
C ILE A 177 -6.36 -27.75 2.75
N VAL A 178 -5.38 -28.66 2.74
CA VAL A 178 -4.74 -29.15 1.51
C VAL A 178 -5.14 -30.59 1.26
N ALA A 179 -5.63 -30.88 0.05
CA ALA A 179 -5.97 -32.22 -0.36
C ALA A 179 -6.03 -32.32 -1.90
N ARG A 180 -5.96 -33.53 -2.45
CA ARG A 180 -6.07 -33.76 -3.90
C ARG A 180 -7.43 -33.30 -4.46
N PRO A 181 -7.53 -32.91 -5.73
CA PRO A 181 -8.83 -32.66 -6.37
C PRO A 181 -9.81 -33.82 -6.16
N GLY A 182 -11.09 -33.53 -5.94
CA GLY A 182 -12.13 -34.54 -5.76
C GLY A 182 -12.21 -35.21 -4.38
N THR A 183 -11.32 -34.90 -3.42
CA THR A 183 -11.30 -35.53 -2.09
C THR A 183 -12.27 -34.96 -1.08
N GLY A 184 -13.08 -33.96 -1.47
CA GLY A 184 -14.12 -33.40 -0.62
C GLY A 184 -13.71 -32.17 0.20
N LYS A 185 -12.64 -31.44 -0.14
CA LYS A 185 -12.23 -30.20 0.56
C LYS A 185 -13.39 -29.23 0.80
N SER A 186 -14.14 -28.92 -0.26
CA SER A 186 -15.28 -28.01 -0.18
C SER A 186 -16.38 -28.54 0.74
N LEU A 187 -16.60 -29.86 0.78
CA LEU A 187 -17.57 -30.46 1.70
C LEU A 187 -17.14 -30.33 3.15
N VAL A 188 -15.84 -30.50 3.43
CA VAL A 188 -15.28 -30.30 4.77
C VAL A 188 -15.45 -28.80 5.18
N SER A 189 -15.15 -27.87 4.30
CA SER A 189 -15.32 -26.44 4.58
C SER A 189 -16.78 -26.07 4.87
N VAL A 190 -17.71 -26.61 4.08
CA VAL A 190 -19.16 -26.40 4.29
C VAL A 190 -19.63 -27.06 5.60
N ALA A 191 -19.13 -28.25 5.93
CA ALA A 191 -19.45 -28.91 7.19
C ALA A 191 -18.93 -28.13 8.40
N LEU A 192 -17.72 -27.57 8.32
CA LEU A 192 -17.18 -26.68 9.35
C LEU A 192 -18.04 -25.42 9.53
N CYS A 193 -18.50 -24.80 8.44
CA CYS A 193 -19.42 -23.67 8.52
C CYS A 193 -20.72 -24.04 9.25
N ASN A 194 -21.33 -25.16 8.89
CA ASN A 194 -22.54 -25.64 9.55
C ASN A 194 -22.33 -25.88 11.04
N MET A 195 -21.24 -26.53 11.41
CA MET A 195 -20.88 -26.83 12.79
C MET A 195 -20.65 -25.57 13.62
N LEU A 196 -19.78 -24.67 13.16
CA LEU A 196 -19.45 -23.44 13.85
C LEU A 196 -20.69 -22.54 14.09
N LEU A 197 -21.60 -22.49 13.10
CA LEU A 197 -22.86 -21.74 13.22
C LEU A 197 -23.89 -22.43 14.07
N SER A 198 -23.99 -23.77 14.02
CA SER A 198 -24.95 -24.56 14.83
C SER A 198 -24.60 -24.55 16.31
N GLU A 199 -23.30 -24.54 16.63
CA GLU A 199 -22.81 -24.51 18.02
C GLU A 199 -22.58 -23.09 18.55
N ASP A 200 -23.00 -22.06 17.81
CA ASP A 200 -22.81 -20.64 18.16
C ASP A 200 -21.36 -20.22 18.45
N LYS A 201 -20.38 -20.96 17.89
CA LYS A 201 -18.95 -20.67 18.04
C LYS A 201 -18.55 -19.39 17.34
N VAL A 202 -19.27 -19.02 16.27
CA VAL A 202 -19.08 -17.79 15.51
C VAL A 202 -20.41 -17.08 15.27
N LYS A 203 -20.39 -15.76 15.25
CA LYS A 203 -21.58 -14.94 14.96
C LYS A 203 -22.00 -15.01 13.50
N ARG A 204 -21.01 -15.03 12.60
CA ARG A 204 -21.23 -14.98 11.14
C ARG A 204 -20.11 -15.68 10.41
N VAL A 205 -20.42 -16.28 9.26
CA VAL A 205 -19.48 -16.88 8.33
C VAL A 205 -19.62 -16.19 6.97
N PHE A 206 -18.49 -15.89 6.34
CA PHE A 206 -18.40 -15.48 4.94
C PHE A 206 -17.72 -16.63 4.19
N TYR A 207 -18.43 -17.25 3.28
CA TYR A 207 -17.91 -18.34 2.43
C TYR A 207 -17.79 -17.81 1.00
N LEU A 208 -16.56 -17.81 0.49
CA LEU A 208 -16.27 -17.45 -0.90
C LEU A 208 -16.10 -18.72 -1.72
N ASP A 209 -16.96 -18.91 -2.70
CA ASP A 209 -16.94 -20.07 -3.60
C ASP A 209 -16.67 -19.61 -5.03
N GLY A 210 -15.44 -19.82 -5.49
CA GLY A 210 -15.01 -19.47 -6.85
C GLY A 210 -15.12 -20.62 -7.85
N ASP A 211 -15.38 -21.86 -7.39
CA ASP A 211 -15.23 -23.05 -8.24
C ASP A 211 -16.55 -23.79 -8.52
N ASN A 212 -17.58 -23.58 -7.70
CA ASN A 212 -18.81 -24.36 -7.81
C ASN A 212 -19.90 -23.61 -8.60
N SER A 213 -20.45 -24.28 -9.60
CA SER A 213 -21.64 -23.80 -10.29
C SER A 213 -22.90 -23.88 -9.41
N GLU A 214 -23.94 -23.11 -9.75
CA GLU A 214 -25.24 -23.17 -9.05
C GLU A 214 -25.83 -24.57 -9.00
N LEU A 215 -25.61 -25.39 -10.04
CA LEU A 215 -26.03 -26.78 -10.05
C LEU A 215 -25.29 -27.60 -9.00
N THR A 216 -24.00 -27.38 -8.83
CA THR A 216 -23.19 -28.04 -7.80
C THR A 216 -23.64 -27.63 -6.41
N ILE A 217 -23.93 -26.36 -6.19
CA ILE A 217 -24.48 -25.83 -4.93
C ILE A 217 -25.81 -26.50 -4.59
N LYS A 218 -26.69 -26.63 -5.58
CA LYS A 218 -27.99 -27.30 -5.44
C LYS A 218 -27.83 -28.80 -5.12
N THR A 219 -27.01 -29.53 -5.89
CA THR A 219 -26.82 -30.97 -5.70
C THR A 219 -26.15 -31.33 -4.36
N ARG A 220 -25.35 -30.42 -3.81
CA ARG A 220 -24.72 -30.55 -2.49
C ARG A 220 -25.58 -30.03 -1.35
N ASN A 221 -26.81 -29.59 -1.61
CA ASN A 221 -27.74 -29.04 -0.64
C ASN A 221 -27.23 -27.83 0.16
N ILE A 222 -26.26 -27.08 -0.40
CA ILE A 222 -25.65 -25.91 0.27
C ILE A 222 -26.70 -24.81 0.50
N HIS A 223 -27.67 -24.65 -0.40
CA HIS A 223 -28.78 -23.72 -0.27
C HIS A 223 -29.57 -23.91 1.03
N HIS A 224 -29.75 -25.14 1.51
CA HIS A 224 -30.42 -25.40 2.79
C HIS A 224 -29.64 -24.85 3.99
N LEU A 225 -28.32 -24.77 3.92
CA LEU A 225 -27.55 -24.08 4.97
C LEU A 225 -27.84 -22.58 4.99
N LYS A 226 -27.97 -21.96 3.81
CA LYS A 226 -28.34 -20.56 3.70
C LYS A 226 -29.74 -20.30 4.24
N GLU A 227 -30.69 -21.17 3.97
CA GLU A 227 -32.05 -21.12 4.53
C GLU A 227 -32.01 -21.27 6.07
N LYS A 228 -31.25 -22.24 6.59
CA LYS A 228 -31.12 -22.51 8.01
C LYS A 228 -30.50 -21.35 8.80
N PHE A 229 -29.46 -20.71 8.28
CA PHE A 229 -28.69 -19.71 9.01
C PHE A 229 -28.96 -18.26 8.59
N GLY A 230 -29.67 -18.05 7.49
CA GLY A 230 -30.06 -16.72 7.01
C GLY A 230 -28.87 -15.77 6.87
N ASN A 231 -28.93 -14.63 7.54
CA ASN A 231 -27.89 -13.60 7.51
C ASN A 231 -26.59 -13.96 8.27
N ARG A 232 -26.57 -15.07 8.99
CA ARG A 232 -25.39 -15.57 9.67
C ARG A 232 -24.42 -16.30 8.70
N LEU A 233 -24.92 -16.78 7.57
CA LEU A 233 -24.12 -17.37 6.50
C LEU A 233 -24.20 -16.50 5.25
N ASN A 234 -23.11 -15.79 4.92
CA ASN A 234 -22.96 -15.11 3.65
C ASN A 234 -22.20 -16.03 2.69
N TYR A 235 -22.93 -16.72 1.83
CA TYR A 235 -22.38 -17.58 0.81
C TYR A 235 -22.27 -16.77 -0.50
N LEU A 236 -21.04 -16.47 -0.90
CA LEU A 236 -20.71 -15.62 -2.06
C LEU A 236 -20.20 -16.53 -3.18
N VAL A 237 -20.85 -16.47 -4.33
CA VAL A 237 -20.49 -17.23 -5.54
C VAL A 237 -19.93 -16.25 -6.55
N GLU A 238 -18.77 -16.53 -7.10
CA GLU A 238 -18.27 -15.81 -8.26
C GLU A 238 -19.02 -16.34 -9.48
N LEU A 239 -19.91 -15.53 -10.03
CA LEU A 239 -20.60 -15.84 -11.29
C LEU A 239 -19.61 -15.55 -12.43
N SER A 240 -19.03 -16.61 -12.99
CA SER A 240 -18.24 -16.57 -14.21
C SER A 240 -19.11 -16.42 -15.44
#